data_7ddc2cfd920beb286116b103861acb10
#
_entry.id   7ddc2cfd920beb286116b103861acb10
#
_cell.length_a   1.000
_cell.length_b   1.000
_cell.length_c   1.000
_cell.angle_alpha   90.00
_cell.angle_beta   90.00
_cell.angle_gamma   90.00
#
_symmetry.space_group_name_H-M   'P 1'
#
loop_
_entity.id
_entity.type
_entity.pdbx_description
1 polymer ?
#
loop_
_entity_poly.entity_id
_entity_poly.type
_entity_poly.pdbx_seq_one_letter_code
_entity_poly.pdbx_strand_id
1 'polypeptide(L)'
;MFKRRLKFKGPDKRWVHEEAHIADYNEATEIGRVRLGKLFFFYRDLGVKYYVPYDYIERTFCRVSECHPDDSPAYYYYRLILVHGEKEFANLIFNEKEDVEKILELLKEGHPYIQFGYVEPEKKKKKKFFS
;
A
#
# COMPACT_ATOMS: atom_id res chain seq x y z
N MET A 1 34.27 7.29 2.81
CA MET A 1 33.15 6.57 2.25
C MET A 1 31.83 7.13 2.75
N PHE A 2 30.90 7.39 1.84
CA PHE A 2 29.62 7.93 2.21
C PHE A 2 28.65 6.82 2.52
N LYS A 3 27.92 6.99 3.61
CA LYS A 3 26.76 6.18 3.89
C LYS A 3 25.54 7.00 3.54
N ARG A 4 24.67 6.44 2.76
CA ARG A 4 23.43 7.11 2.49
C ARG A 4 22.60 7.18 3.75
N ARG A 5 22.07 8.33 4.02
CA ARG A 5 21.16 8.47 5.12
C ARG A 5 19.85 7.79 4.75
N LEU A 6 19.40 6.93 5.63
CA LEU A 6 18.11 6.29 5.47
C LEU A 6 17.05 7.26 5.94
N LYS A 7 16.21 7.71 5.01
CA LYS A 7 15.19 8.68 5.34
C LYS A 7 13.89 8.29 4.64
N PHE A 8 12.79 8.75 5.22
CA PHE A 8 11.47 8.37 4.76
C PHE A 8 10.60 9.61 4.61
N LYS A 9 9.73 9.59 3.61
CA LYS A 9 8.78 10.67 3.41
C LYS A 9 7.45 10.27 4.05
N GLY A 10 6.93 11.13 4.90
CA GLY A 10 5.69 10.85 5.62
C GLY A 10 4.46 11.33 4.90
N PRO A 11 3.27 11.07 5.49
CA PRO A 11 2.01 11.51 4.90
C PRO A 11 1.91 13.02 4.76
N ASP A 12 2.62 13.76 5.62
CA ASP A 12 2.65 15.21 5.55
C ASP A 12 3.67 15.71 4.54
N LYS A 13 4.29 14.82 3.79
CA LYS A 13 5.30 15.09 2.76
C LYS A 13 6.61 15.61 3.31
N ARG A 14 6.84 15.45 4.60
CA ARG A 14 8.10 15.79 5.24
C ARG A 14 9.01 14.59 5.29
N TRP A 15 10.31 14.86 5.20
CA TRP A 15 11.32 13.83 5.30
C TRP A 15 11.69 13.61 6.76
N VAL A 16 11.82 12.33 7.12
CA VAL A 16 12.15 11.93 8.48
C VAL A 16 13.39 11.06 8.43
N HIS A 17 14.34 11.37 9.33
CA HIS A 17 15.54 10.56 9.52
C HIS A 17 15.69 10.37 11.02
N GLU A 18 14.80 9.59 11.59
CA GLU A 18 14.76 9.36 13.03
C GLU A 18 15.05 7.92 13.35
N GLU A 19 15.68 7.72 14.50
CA GLU A 19 16.14 6.40 14.89
C GLU A 19 14.98 5.40 15.02
N ALA A 20 13.86 5.84 15.54
CA ALA A 20 12.70 4.96 15.69
C ALA A 20 12.21 4.43 14.34
N HIS A 21 12.17 5.30 13.33
CA HIS A 21 11.75 4.89 11.99
C HIS A 21 12.77 3.94 11.37
N ILE A 22 14.06 4.26 11.54
CA ILE A 22 15.14 3.45 10.96
C ILE A 22 15.15 2.06 11.58
N ALA A 23 15.03 1.99 12.90
CA ALA A 23 15.04 0.71 13.59
C ALA A 23 13.87 -0.16 13.18
N ASP A 24 12.67 0.44 13.10
CA ASP A 24 11.48 -0.28 12.71
C ASP A 24 11.60 -0.80 11.29
N TYR A 25 12.14 0.03 10.39
CA TYR A 25 12.33 -0.35 8.99
C TYR A 25 13.30 -1.53 8.87
N ASN A 26 14.39 -1.49 9.62
CA ASN A 26 15.41 -2.53 9.53
C ASN A 26 14.93 -3.87 10.05
N GLU A 27 14.00 -3.86 11.00
CA GLU A 27 13.45 -5.09 11.57
C GLU A 27 12.14 -5.52 10.93
N ALA A 28 11.66 -4.78 9.96
CA ALA A 28 10.37 -5.01 9.35
C ALA A 28 10.41 -6.22 8.42
N THR A 29 9.23 -6.81 8.21
CA THR A 29 9.06 -7.91 7.26
C THR A 29 8.94 -7.33 5.87
N GLU A 30 9.82 -7.74 4.97
CA GLU A 30 9.82 -7.23 3.61
C GLU A 30 9.03 -8.15 2.67
N ILE A 31 8.10 -7.54 1.92
CA ILE A 31 7.34 -8.26 0.88
C ILE A 31 7.30 -7.33 -0.33
N GLY A 32 8.13 -7.64 -1.32
CA GLY A 32 8.23 -6.78 -2.49
C GLY A 32 8.69 -5.38 -2.11
N ARG A 33 7.92 -4.38 -2.51
CA ARG A 33 8.27 -2.99 -2.22
C ARG A 33 7.70 -2.47 -0.91
N VAL A 34 7.19 -3.37 -0.09
CA VAL A 34 6.55 -3.03 1.17
C VAL A 34 7.35 -3.62 2.31
N ARG A 35 7.44 -2.90 3.41
CA ARG A 35 7.97 -3.44 4.67
C ARG A 35 6.96 -3.17 5.78
N LEU A 36 6.69 -4.21 6.52
CA LEU A 36 5.71 -4.14 7.61
C LEU A 36 6.46 -4.11 8.93
N GLY A 37 6.61 -2.91 9.49
CA GLY A 37 7.24 -2.73 10.79
C GLY A 37 6.24 -2.86 11.91
N LYS A 38 6.72 -2.77 13.14
CA LYS A 38 5.83 -2.80 14.30
C LYS A 38 5.07 -1.50 14.45
N LEU A 39 5.71 -0.40 14.12
CA LEU A 39 5.13 0.92 14.30
C LEU A 39 4.60 1.51 13.01
N PHE A 40 5.27 1.21 11.91
CA PHE A 40 4.99 1.88 10.64
C PHE A 40 4.89 0.89 9.51
N PHE A 41 4.09 1.29 8.52
CA PHE A 41 4.01 0.64 7.22
C PHE A 41 4.94 1.42 6.30
N PHE A 42 5.89 0.73 5.67
CA PHE A 42 6.84 1.36 4.76
C PHE A 42 6.58 0.87 3.34
N TYR A 43 6.74 1.76 2.37
CA TYR A 43 6.66 1.34 0.98
C TYR A 43 7.60 2.19 0.14
N ARG A 44 7.98 1.64 -0.99
CA ARG A 44 8.87 2.31 -1.94
C ARG A 44 8.11 2.54 -3.24
N ASP A 45 8.18 3.76 -3.74
CA ASP A 45 7.54 4.13 -4.98
C ASP A 45 8.41 5.17 -5.67
N LEU A 46 8.73 4.92 -6.94
CA LEU A 46 9.54 5.82 -7.76
C LEU A 46 10.84 6.22 -7.06
N GLY A 47 11.49 5.27 -6.41
CA GLY A 47 12.78 5.50 -5.77
C GLY A 47 12.71 6.18 -4.43
N VAL A 48 11.52 6.50 -3.94
CA VAL A 48 11.34 7.17 -2.66
C VAL A 48 10.80 6.17 -1.64
N LYS A 49 11.38 6.19 -0.44
CA LYS A 49 10.89 5.39 0.66
C LYS A 49 9.89 6.21 1.46
N TYR A 50 8.71 5.67 1.64
CA TYR A 50 7.63 6.31 2.39
C TYR A 50 7.36 5.55 3.67
N TYR A 51 6.81 6.24 4.65
CA TYR A 51 6.28 5.58 5.83
C TYR A 51 4.93 6.18 6.16
N VAL A 52 4.06 5.37 6.75
CA VAL A 52 2.82 5.86 7.33
C VAL A 52 2.58 5.11 8.63
N PRO A 53 2.06 5.78 9.67
CA PRO A 53 1.57 5.05 10.84
C PRO A 53 0.41 4.17 10.41
N TYR A 54 0.25 3.04 11.07
CA TYR A 54 -0.82 2.13 10.67
C TYR A 54 -2.21 2.76 10.81
N ASP A 55 -2.39 3.62 11.79
CA ASP A 55 -3.70 4.26 11.96
C ASP A 55 -4.01 5.30 10.90
N TYR A 56 -3.03 5.66 10.08
CA TYR A 56 -3.29 6.52 8.94
C TYR A 56 -3.99 5.74 7.81
N ILE A 57 -3.80 4.44 7.78
CA ILE A 57 -4.41 3.58 6.76
C ILE A 57 -5.82 3.24 7.22
N GLU A 58 -6.81 3.85 6.59
CA GLU A 58 -8.20 3.62 6.96
C GLU A 58 -8.79 2.44 6.21
N ARG A 59 -8.36 2.24 4.98
CA ARG A 59 -8.84 1.14 4.16
C ARG A 59 -7.73 0.66 3.24
N THR A 60 -7.72 -0.63 2.97
CA THR A 60 -6.79 -1.19 2.01
C THR A 60 -7.45 -2.35 1.27
N PHE A 61 -7.05 -2.55 0.03
CA PHE A 61 -7.59 -3.63 -0.78
C PHE A 61 -6.68 -3.88 -1.97
N CYS A 62 -6.93 -5.00 -2.64
CA CYS A 62 -6.22 -5.33 -3.87
C CYS A 62 -7.10 -5.00 -5.06
N ARG A 63 -6.55 -4.25 -6.01
CA ARG A 63 -7.22 -3.96 -7.28
C ARG A 63 -6.51 -4.77 -8.36
N VAL A 64 -7.26 -5.58 -9.08
CA VAL A 64 -6.72 -6.38 -10.16
C VAL A 64 -6.91 -5.63 -11.46
N SER A 65 -5.82 -5.47 -12.21
CA SER A 65 -5.86 -4.82 -13.51
C SER A 65 -5.47 -5.81 -14.58
N GLU A 66 -6.22 -5.84 -15.65
CA GLU A 66 -5.98 -6.75 -16.75
C GLU A 66 -5.39 -5.98 -17.92
N CYS A 67 -4.36 -6.53 -18.54
CA CYS A 67 -3.71 -5.93 -19.68
C CYS A 67 -3.84 -6.86 -20.88
N HIS A 68 -4.26 -6.32 -22.01
CA HIS A 68 -4.43 -7.08 -23.26
C HIS A 68 -3.53 -6.50 -24.34
N PRO A 69 -2.24 -6.87 -24.36
CA PRO A 69 -1.39 -6.40 -25.45
C PRO A 69 -1.79 -7.08 -26.76
N ASP A 70 -1.58 -6.38 -27.86
CA ASP A 70 -1.85 -6.96 -29.18
C ASP A 70 -1.02 -8.21 -29.37
N ASP A 71 -1.63 -9.25 -29.95
CA ASP A 71 -0.95 -10.49 -30.31
C ASP A 71 -0.33 -11.22 -29.13
N SER A 72 -0.79 -10.94 -27.91
CA SER A 72 -0.28 -11.61 -26.73
C SER A 72 -1.41 -12.00 -25.81
N PRO A 73 -1.22 -13.04 -25.01
CA PRO A 73 -2.23 -13.39 -24.01
C PRO A 73 -2.40 -12.28 -23.01
N ALA A 74 -3.59 -12.17 -22.43
CA ALA A 74 -3.86 -11.21 -21.37
C ALA A 74 -2.98 -11.54 -20.16
N TYR A 75 -2.58 -10.50 -19.43
CA TYR A 75 -1.89 -10.71 -18.16
C TYR A 75 -2.43 -9.72 -17.14
N TYR A 76 -2.12 -9.96 -15.87
CA TYR A 76 -2.73 -9.24 -14.77
C TYR A 76 -1.66 -8.60 -13.90
N TYR A 77 -2.01 -7.41 -13.38
CA TYR A 77 -1.27 -6.79 -12.30
C TYR A 77 -2.12 -6.80 -11.06
N TYR A 78 -1.47 -6.81 -9.94
CA TYR A 78 -2.13 -6.74 -8.64
C TYR A 78 -1.67 -5.48 -7.96
N ARG A 79 -2.61 -4.63 -7.60
CA ARG A 79 -2.29 -3.33 -7.01
C ARG A 79 -2.75 -3.32 -5.57
N LEU A 80 -1.83 -2.98 -4.68
CA LEU A 80 -2.17 -2.75 -3.29
C LEU A 80 -2.55 -1.29 -3.15
N ILE A 81 -3.78 -1.02 -2.74
CA ILE A 81 -4.31 0.32 -2.61
C ILE A 81 -4.42 0.66 -1.13
N LEU A 82 -3.89 1.81 -0.75
CA LEU A 82 -3.99 2.31 0.62
C LEU A 82 -4.79 3.61 0.60
N VAL A 83 -5.77 3.71 1.48
CA VAL A 83 -6.73 4.82 1.48
C VAL A 83 -6.75 5.52 2.82
N HIS A 84 -6.77 6.84 2.78
CA HIS A 84 -7.01 7.69 3.95
C HIS A 84 -8.13 8.65 3.59
N GLY A 85 -9.23 8.60 4.34
CA GLY A 85 -10.41 9.36 3.98
C GLY A 85 -10.94 8.90 2.64
N GLU A 86 -11.07 9.80 1.70
CA GLU A 86 -11.53 9.46 0.37
C GLU A 86 -10.38 9.35 -0.64
N LYS A 87 -9.15 9.51 -0.16
CA LYS A 87 -8.00 9.57 -1.05
C LYS A 87 -7.21 8.28 -1.04
N GLU A 88 -6.95 7.75 -2.22
CA GLU A 88 -6.00 6.67 -2.40
C GLU A 88 -4.61 7.28 -2.39
N PHE A 89 -3.88 7.10 -1.30
CA PHE A 89 -2.58 7.74 -1.19
C PHE A 89 -1.44 6.85 -1.65
N ALA A 90 -1.68 5.58 -1.84
CA ALA A 90 -0.69 4.66 -2.38
C ALA A 90 -1.35 3.66 -3.30
N ASN A 91 -0.66 3.35 -4.37
CA ASN A 91 -1.13 2.43 -5.40
C ASN A 91 0.10 1.68 -5.87
N LEU A 92 0.34 0.51 -5.29
CA LEU A 92 1.58 -0.22 -5.48
C LEU A 92 1.35 -1.45 -6.33
N ILE A 93 2.09 -1.56 -7.42
CA ILE A 93 1.93 -2.66 -8.36
C ILE A 93 2.79 -3.84 -7.93
N PHE A 94 2.17 -5.01 -7.94
CA PHE A 94 2.84 -6.28 -7.67
C PHE A 94 2.58 -7.23 -8.82
N ASN A 95 3.56 -8.06 -9.14
CA ASN A 95 3.39 -9.09 -10.18
C ASN A 95 2.75 -10.35 -9.61
N GLU A 96 2.92 -10.57 -8.32
CA GLU A 96 2.44 -11.79 -7.67
C GLU A 96 1.26 -11.47 -6.77
N LYS A 97 0.13 -12.13 -7.05
CA LYS A 97 -1.06 -11.99 -6.23
C LYS A 97 -0.78 -12.39 -4.78
N GLU A 98 0.03 -13.42 -4.61
CA GLU A 98 0.35 -13.95 -3.28
C GLU A 98 1.01 -12.92 -2.38
N ASP A 99 1.82 -12.04 -2.96
CA ASP A 99 2.47 -11.00 -2.17
C ASP A 99 1.46 -10.02 -1.60
N VAL A 100 0.51 -9.61 -2.42
CA VAL A 100 -0.53 -8.69 -1.95
C VAL A 100 -1.41 -9.36 -0.91
N GLU A 101 -1.77 -10.61 -1.14
CA GLU A 101 -2.60 -11.35 -0.19
C GLU A 101 -1.90 -11.51 1.15
N LYS A 102 -0.60 -11.76 1.12
CA LYS A 102 0.16 -11.89 2.36
C LYS A 102 0.22 -10.57 3.12
N ILE A 103 0.42 -9.48 2.42
CA ILE A 103 0.43 -8.16 3.05
C ILE A 103 -0.92 -7.88 3.71
N LEU A 104 -2.01 -8.14 2.99
CA LEU A 104 -3.35 -7.89 3.52
C LEU A 104 -3.62 -8.77 4.74
N GLU A 105 -3.18 -10.02 4.69
CA GLU A 105 -3.35 -10.93 5.81
C GLU A 105 -2.60 -10.44 7.05
N LEU A 106 -1.35 -10.02 6.87
CA LEU A 106 -0.57 -9.53 7.99
C LEU A 106 -1.14 -8.24 8.57
N LEU A 107 -1.65 -7.36 7.71
CA LEU A 107 -2.32 -6.15 8.17
C LEU A 107 -3.57 -6.49 8.96
N LYS A 108 -4.34 -7.45 8.49
CA LYS A 108 -5.57 -7.84 9.15
C LYS A 108 -5.30 -8.43 10.53
N GLU A 109 -4.25 -9.22 10.64
CA GLU A 109 -3.89 -9.83 11.91
C GLU A 109 -3.41 -8.81 12.93
N GLY A 110 -2.57 -7.88 12.48
CA GLY A 110 -1.96 -6.92 13.39
C GLY A 110 -2.78 -5.66 13.61
N HIS A 111 -3.64 -5.32 12.66
CA HIS A 111 -4.36 -4.04 12.68
C HIS A 111 -5.81 -4.24 12.21
N PRO A 112 -6.61 -4.95 13.00
CA PRO A 112 -7.97 -5.30 12.55
C PRO A 112 -8.91 -4.12 12.42
N TYR A 113 -8.53 -2.95 12.90
CA TYR A 113 -9.35 -1.75 12.76
C TYR A 113 -9.30 -1.18 11.34
N ILE A 114 -8.33 -1.59 10.52
CA ILE A 114 -8.28 -1.17 9.12
C ILE A 114 -9.41 -1.86 8.38
N GLN A 115 -10.11 -1.12 7.54
CA GLN A 115 -11.16 -1.70 6.72
C GLN A 115 -10.54 -2.38 5.50
N PHE A 116 -10.99 -3.58 5.21
CA PHE A 116 -10.47 -4.36 4.09
C PHE A 116 -11.58 -4.56 3.08
N GLY A 117 -11.20 -4.45 1.79
CA GLY A 117 -12.13 -4.63 0.71
C GLY A 117 -12.43 -3.35 -0.02
N TYR A 118 -12.87 -3.50 -1.26
CA TYR A 118 -13.23 -2.39 -2.11
C TYR A 118 -14.65 -1.95 -1.82
N VAL A 119 -14.85 -0.63 -1.76
CA VAL A 119 -16.18 -0.07 -1.59
C VAL A 119 -16.58 0.59 -2.90
N GLU A 120 -17.76 0.23 -3.39
CA GLU A 120 -18.26 0.77 -4.63
C GLU A 120 -18.40 2.28 -4.55
N PRO A 121 -18.03 2.98 -5.62
CA PRO A 121 -18.27 4.42 -5.65
C PRO A 121 -19.74 4.76 -5.53
N GLU A 122 -20.02 5.90 -4.93
CA GLU A 122 -21.38 6.33 -4.66
C GLU A 122 -22.20 6.44 -5.95
N LYS A 123 -21.59 6.87 -7.03
CA LYS A 123 -22.29 7.03 -8.28
C LYS A 123 -22.87 5.73 -8.81
N LYS A 124 -22.27 4.60 -8.49
CA LYS A 124 -22.82 3.31 -8.91
C LYS A 124 -24.09 3.00 -8.16
N LYS A 125 -24.14 3.40 -6.92
CA LYS A 125 -25.37 3.23 -6.14
C LYS A 125 -26.49 4.06 -6.72
N LYS A 126 -26.17 5.26 -7.16
CA LYS A 126 -27.18 6.13 -7.76
C LYS A 126 -27.75 5.55 -9.04
N LYS A 127 -26.92 4.90 -9.81
CA LYS A 127 -27.41 4.26 -11.02
C LYS A 127 -28.50 3.26 -10.74
N LYS A 128 -28.40 2.60 -9.63
CA LYS A 128 -29.41 1.61 -9.26
C LYS A 128 -30.75 2.27 -8.97
N PHE A 129 -30.72 3.48 -8.51
CA PHE A 129 -31.95 4.19 -8.20
C PHE A 129 -32.72 4.59 -9.43
N PHE A 130 -32.02 4.79 -10.50
CA PHE A 130 -32.65 5.28 -11.72
C PHE A 130 -33.10 4.19 -12.65
N SER A 131 -32.71 3.01 -12.38
CA SER A 131 -33.08 1.91 -13.23
C SER A 131 -34.46 1.42 -12.89
#